data_6af0edd752862f2acb044bc2127b8e5d
#
_entry.id   6af0edd752862f2acb044bc2127b8e5d
#
_cell.length_a   1.000
_cell.length_b   1.000
_cell.length_c   1.000
_cell.angle_alpha   90.00
_cell.angle_beta   90.00
_cell.angle_gamma   90.00
#
_symmetry.space_group_name_H-M   'P 1'
#
loop_
_entity.id
_entity.type
_entity.pdbx_description
1 polymer ?
#
loop_
_entity_poly.entity_id
_entity_poly.type
_entity_poly.pdbx_seq_one_letter_code
_entity_poly.pdbx_strand_id
1 'polypeptide(L)'
;MPVGTAVHEKTFQLCESLSYREWSGYYAVSVYETHHEHEYNAIRNAAAMIDVSPLHKYRISGKDATKFVNRVITRDISKVAVGQVIYCCWCDEQGKVIDDGTISRLGENLYRWTAADPNMRWFHQNALGLDVTIEDISNQLAALAIQGPTSGRLLKQACDADIANLKYFRHTHGRIGGVPVDISRTGYTGDLGYEIWIPWNEAPKVWDALVERGRHFDLHAAGILALDVARIEAGLILIEVDYSSSKKALIESQKYSPYEIGLGRLVDLKKEYFIGRAALEGENRTGPRRLLTGLEINWDDVERLYDAIGLAPRVPDTASRVAVPVYHGGLQVGKATSTTWSPSLKKMIALASISGEDAAPGTQLQMEFTVEATRHKVRATTRGLPFFNPPRKVATPIV
;
A
#
# COMPACT_ATOMS: atom_id res chain seq x y z
N MET A 1 -7.84 16.14 17.40
CA MET A 1 -7.86 16.79 16.08
C MET A 1 -6.56 16.41 15.35
N PRO A 2 -6.59 16.13 14.05
CA PRO A 2 -5.37 15.91 13.29
C PRO A 2 -4.40 17.08 13.38
N VAL A 3 -3.12 16.85 13.15
CA VAL A 3 -2.07 17.85 13.11
C VAL A 3 -1.38 17.86 11.74
N GLY A 4 -0.58 18.91 11.44
CA GLY A 4 0.21 18.94 10.20
C GLY A 4 1.34 17.92 10.24
N THR A 5 1.68 17.35 9.08
CA THR A 5 2.92 16.58 8.91
C THR A 5 4.15 17.49 8.91
N ALA A 6 5.35 16.91 8.88
CA ALA A 6 6.61 17.66 8.78
C ALA A 6 6.68 18.61 7.55
N VAL A 7 5.92 18.30 6.51
CA VAL A 7 5.86 19.10 5.26
C VAL A 7 4.52 19.79 5.04
N HIS A 8 3.68 19.86 6.09
CA HIS A 8 2.33 20.40 5.97
C HIS A 8 2.29 21.83 5.39
N GLU A 9 3.18 22.71 5.82
CA GLU A 9 3.25 24.07 5.27
C GLU A 9 3.53 24.08 3.76
N LYS A 10 4.35 23.15 3.27
CA LYS A 10 4.65 22.99 1.83
C LYS A 10 3.46 22.45 1.07
N THR A 11 2.83 21.40 1.60
CA THR A 11 1.65 20.77 0.97
C THR A 11 0.45 21.72 1.00
N PHE A 12 0.27 22.50 2.06
CA PHE A 12 -0.81 23.49 2.18
C PHE A 12 -0.72 24.58 1.11
N GLN A 13 0.50 25.09 0.85
CA GLN A 13 0.72 26.12 -0.18
C GLN A 13 0.38 25.65 -1.60
N LEU A 14 0.47 24.33 -1.85
CA LEU A 14 0.19 23.72 -3.15
C LEU A 14 -1.25 23.21 -3.28
N CYS A 15 -1.98 23.07 -2.17
CA CYS A 15 -3.29 22.44 -2.13
C CYS A 15 -4.40 23.44 -2.48
N GLU A 16 -4.63 23.64 -3.77
CA GLU A 16 -5.68 24.53 -4.28
C GLU A 16 -7.09 24.05 -3.91
N SER A 17 -7.30 22.74 -3.88
CA SER A 17 -8.58 22.12 -3.56
C SER A 17 -9.00 22.28 -2.11
N LEU A 18 -8.04 22.51 -1.19
CA LEU A 18 -8.21 22.44 0.28
C LEU A 18 -8.84 21.13 0.75
N SER A 19 -8.73 20.06 -0.04
CA SER A 19 -9.29 18.74 0.24
C SER A 19 -8.31 17.90 1.05
N TYR A 20 -8.63 17.70 2.30
CA TYR A 20 -7.83 16.91 3.25
C TYR A 20 -8.63 15.72 3.79
N ARG A 21 -7.89 14.72 4.27
CA ARG A 21 -8.41 13.64 5.11
C ARG A 21 -7.49 13.43 6.30
N GLU A 22 -8.01 12.74 7.29
CA GLU A 22 -7.19 12.26 8.40
C GLU A 22 -6.50 10.96 8.00
N TRP A 23 -5.19 10.88 8.31
CA TRP A 23 -4.41 9.66 8.22
C TRP A 23 -3.49 9.55 9.44
N SER A 24 -3.77 8.58 10.32
CA SER A 24 -2.98 8.33 11.55
C SER A 24 -2.73 9.57 12.41
N GLY A 25 -3.76 10.43 12.55
CA GLY A 25 -3.68 11.66 13.34
C GLY A 25 -3.11 12.88 12.61
N TYR A 26 -2.81 12.76 11.32
CA TYR A 26 -2.29 13.86 10.51
C TYR A 26 -3.26 14.31 9.41
N TYR A 27 -3.14 15.57 9.00
CA TYR A 27 -3.75 16.06 7.76
C TYR A 27 -2.98 15.48 6.57
N ALA A 28 -3.64 14.69 5.75
CA ALA A 28 -3.13 14.23 4.45
C ALA A 28 -3.93 14.86 3.32
N VAL A 29 -3.25 15.38 2.30
CA VAL A 29 -3.91 15.96 1.12
C VAL A 29 -4.63 14.84 0.36
N SER A 30 -5.93 15.02 0.13
CA SER A 30 -6.72 14.09 -0.69
C SER A 30 -6.41 14.27 -2.18
N VAL A 31 -6.39 15.51 -2.63
CA VAL A 31 -6.07 15.95 -3.98
C VAL A 31 -5.57 17.38 -3.92
N TYR A 32 -4.57 17.73 -4.70
CA TYR A 32 -4.01 19.09 -4.73
C TYR A 32 -4.83 20.04 -5.61
N GLU A 33 -5.22 19.56 -6.79
CA GLU A 33 -5.99 20.32 -7.79
C GLU A 33 -7.50 19.98 -7.71
N THR A 34 -8.28 20.40 -8.70
CA THR A 34 -9.72 20.06 -8.79
C THR A 34 -9.94 18.57 -9.00
N HIS A 35 -9.05 17.90 -9.76
CA HIS A 35 -9.09 16.49 -10.08
C HIS A 35 -7.73 15.83 -9.88
N HIS A 36 -7.72 14.61 -9.39
CA HIS A 36 -6.49 13.84 -9.16
C HIS A 36 -5.89 13.20 -10.43
N GLU A 37 -6.49 13.40 -11.60
CA GLU A 37 -6.01 12.78 -12.84
C GLU A 37 -4.62 13.24 -13.26
N HIS A 38 -4.31 14.52 -13.06
CA HIS A 38 -2.97 15.06 -13.34
C HIS A 38 -1.93 14.45 -12.41
N GLU A 39 -2.24 14.35 -11.12
CA GLU A 39 -1.41 13.69 -10.11
C GLU A 39 -1.22 12.20 -10.41
N TYR A 40 -2.30 11.51 -10.81
CA TYR A 40 -2.23 10.12 -11.25
C TYR A 40 -1.35 9.95 -12.51
N ASN A 41 -1.50 10.85 -13.48
CA ASN A 41 -0.66 10.84 -14.68
C ASN A 41 0.82 11.05 -14.35
N ALA A 42 1.15 11.88 -13.36
CA ALA A 42 2.53 12.02 -12.88
C ALA A 42 3.07 10.70 -12.32
N ILE A 43 2.28 9.93 -11.57
CA ILE A 43 2.67 8.59 -11.08
C ILE A 43 2.98 7.64 -12.26
N ARG A 44 2.27 7.72 -13.38
CA ARG A 44 2.39 6.76 -14.49
C ARG A 44 3.35 7.19 -15.60
N ASN A 45 3.52 8.49 -15.80
CA ASN A 45 4.23 9.03 -16.98
C ASN A 45 5.44 9.92 -16.62
N ALA A 46 5.53 10.41 -15.38
CA ALA A 46 6.55 11.34 -14.94
C ALA A 46 7.12 10.96 -13.57
N ALA A 47 7.03 11.87 -12.59
CA ALA A 47 7.30 11.62 -11.19
C ALA A 47 6.24 12.29 -10.30
N ALA A 48 5.77 11.57 -9.31
CA ALA A 48 4.90 12.09 -8.27
C ALA A 48 5.60 12.06 -6.91
N MET A 49 5.41 13.11 -6.10
CA MET A 49 5.86 13.18 -4.72
C MET A 49 4.66 13.11 -3.78
N ILE A 50 4.65 12.10 -2.91
CA ILE A 50 3.55 11.81 -1.99
C ILE A 50 4.07 11.90 -0.56
N ASP A 51 3.39 12.65 0.30
CA ASP A 51 3.69 12.67 1.73
C ASP A 51 3.12 11.42 2.40
N VAL A 52 4.01 10.51 2.78
CA VAL A 52 3.69 9.27 3.50
C VAL A 52 4.17 9.29 4.94
N SER A 53 4.45 10.49 5.47
CA SER A 53 4.86 10.71 6.86
C SER A 53 3.87 10.18 7.90
N PRO A 54 2.55 10.08 7.63
CA PRO A 54 1.60 9.54 8.62
C PRO A 54 1.77 8.06 8.98
N LEU A 55 2.51 7.26 8.19
CA LEU A 55 2.80 5.87 8.56
C LEU A 55 3.44 5.77 9.96
N HIS A 56 3.03 4.78 10.75
CA HIS A 56 3.71 4.44 11.99
C HIS A 56 5.10 3.87 11.70
N LYS A 57 6.10 4.31 12.46
CA LYS A 57 7.50 3.90 12.30
C LYS A 57 8.09 3.52 13.65
N TYR A 58 8.64 2.31 13.71
CA TYR A 58 9.25 1.78 14.90
C TYR A 58 10.72 1.47 14.64
N ARG A 59 11.58 1.86 15.60
CA ARG A 59 12.97 1.43 15.67
C ARG A 59 13.05 0.25 16.61
N ILE A 60 13.54 -0.88 16.10
CA ILE A 60 13.75 -2.10 16.87
C ILE A 60 15.25 -2.35 16.97
N SER A 61 15.78 -2.42 18.18
CA SER A 61 17.22 -2.62 18.43
C SER A 61 17.45 -3.47 19.66
N GLY A 62 18.68 -3.94 19.86
CA GLY A 62 19.07 -4.76 21.00
C GLY A 62 19.52 -6.16 20.59
N LYS A 63 20.10 -6.90 21.55
CA LYS A 63 20.69 -8.20 21.30
C LYS A 63 19.70 -9.22 20.71
N ASP A 64 18.45 -9.18 21.16
CA ASP A 64 17.39 -10.08 20.72
C ASP A 64 16.47 -9.46 19.65
N ALA A 65 16.84 -8.31 19.03
CA ALA A 65 16.02 -7.63 18.04
C ALA A 65 15.62 -8.54 16.86
N THR A 66 16.59 -9.27 16.29
CA THR A 66 16.33 -10.24 15.20
C THR A 66 15.39 -11.35 15.66
N LYS A 67 15.55 -11.87 16.88
CA LYS A 67 14.68 -12.91 17.45
C LYS A 67 13.26 -12.40 17.67
N PHE A 68 13.13 -11.16 18.18
CA PHE A 68 11.82 -10.50 18.36
C PHE A 68 11.11 -10.32 17.02
N VAL A 69 11.76 -9.70 16.03
CA VAL A 69 11.16 -9.48 14.71
C VAL A 69 10.74 -10.82 14.11
N ASN A 70 11.61 -11.82 14.19
CA ASN A 70 11.33 -13.16 13.65
C ASN A 70 10.16 -13.86 14.35
N ARG A 71 9.94 -13.61 15.66
CA ARG A 71 8.80 -14.12 16.42
C ARG A 71 7.47 -13.55 15.93
N VAL A 72 7.45 -12.27 15.57
CA VAL A 72 6.20 -11.55 15.29
C VAL A 72 5.75 -11.73 13.83
N ILE A 73 6.67 -11.63 12.84
CA ILE A 73 6.30 -11.64 11.43
C ILE A 73 6.21 -13.07 10.86
N THR A 74 5.45 -13.22 9.80
CA THR A 74 5.29 -14.51 9.10
C THR A 74 6.52 -14.90 8.26
N ARG A 75 7.33 -13.92 7.81
CA ARG A 75 8.58 -14.14 7.04
C ARG A 75 9.76 -14.42 7.95
N ASP A 76 10.78 -15.04 7.39
CA ASP A 76 12.05 -15.28 8.09
C ASP A 76 13.00 -14.09 7.92
N ILE A 77 13.12 -13.25 8.98
CA ILE A 77 13.99 -12.07 8.97
C ILE A 77 15.47 -12.44 9.06
N SER A 78 15.82 -13.64 9.52
CA SER A 78 17.22 -14.09 9.62
C SER A 78 17.88 -14.20 8.24
N LYS A 79 17.08 -14.46 7.18
CA LYS A 79 17.53 -14.54 5.79
C LYS A 79 17.67 -13.18 5.10
N VAL A 80 17.30 -12.10 5.77
CA VAL A 80 17.33 -10.74 5.22
C VAL A 80 18.66 -10.08 5.52
N ALA A 81 19.40 -9.67 4.50
CA ALA A 81 20.68 -9.00 4.66
C ALA A 81 20.53 -7.55 5.17
N VAL A 82 21.57 -7.01 5.83
CA VAL A 82 21.67 -5.56 6.10
C VAL A 82 21.58 -4.81 4.75
N GLY A 83 20.87 -3.69 4.73
CA GLY A 83 20.59 -2.95 3.48
C GLY A 83 19.38 -3.48 2.70
N GLN A 84 18.72 -4.53 3.18
CA GLN A 84 17.52 -5.08 2.55
C GLN A 84 16.24 -4.60 3.23
N VAL A 85 15.20 -4.39 2.43
CA VAL A 85 13.82 -4.15 2.86
C VAL A 85 12.99 -5.39 2.55
N ILE A 86 12.03 -5.70 3.38
CA ILE A 86 11.01 -6.72 3.09
C ILE A 86 9.60 -6.17 3.35
N TYR A 87 8.64 -6.62 2.57
CA TYR A 87 7.23 -6.50 2.88
C TYR A 87 6.78 -7.76 3.62
N CYS A 88 6.02 -7.60 4.68
CA CYS A 88 5.53 -8.69 5.51
C CYS A 88 4.20 -8.36 6.17
N CYS A 89 3.55 -9.35 6.73
CA CYS A 89 2.41 -9.22 7.61
C CYS A 89 2.69 -9.92 8.95
N TRP A 90 1.91 -9.59 9.95
CA TRP A 90 1.91 -10.27 11.23
C TRP A 90 0.49 -10.58 11.68
N CYS A 91 0.37 -11.65 12.44
CA CYS A 91 -0.91 -12.26 12.76
C CYS A 91 -1.08 -12.39 14.29
N ASP A 92 -2.32 -12.61 14.70
CA ASP A 92 -2.65 -13.13 16.02
C ASP A 92 -2.39 -14.65 16.10
N GLU A 93 -2.64 -15.23 17.26
CA GLU A 93 -2.42 -16.67 17.54
C GLU A 93 -3.33 -17.57 16.68
N GLN A 94 -4.44 -17.06 16.17
CA GLN A 94 -5.36 -17.75 15.26
C GLN A 94 -4.95 -17.61 13.79
N GLY A 95 -3.78 -17.02 13.51
CA GLY A 95 -3.27 -16.81 12.14
C GLY A 95 -4.02 -15.72 11.37
N LYS A 96 -4.76 -14.85 12.06
CA LYS A 96 -5.49 -13.74 11.43
C LYS A 96 -4.63 -12.49 11.43
N VAL A 97 -4.63 -11.78 10.28
CA VAL A 97 -3.76 -10.62 10.06
C VAL A 97 -4.13 -9.48 11.00
N ILE A 98 -3.14 -8.99 11.72
CA ILE A 98 -3.23 -7.78 12.52
C ILE A 98 -2.95 -6.56 11.66
N ASP A 99 -1.83 -6.61 10.90
CA ASP A 99 -1.40 -5.52 10.04
C ASP A 99 -0.35 -6.02 9.05
N ASP A 100 0.00 -5.18 8.09
CA ASP A 100 1.07 -5.41 7.11
C ASP A 100 1.97 -4.17 7.00
N GLY A 101 3.17 -4.37 6.51
CA GLY A 101 4.12 -3.25 6.38
C GLY A 101 5.48 -3.67 5.86
N THR A 102 6.42 -2.74 5.92
CA THR A 102 7.80 -2.97 5.50
C THR A 102 8.75 -3.01 6.69
N ILE A 103 9.78 -3.83 6.59
CA ILE A 103 10.89 -3.86 7.54
C ILE A 103 12.19 -3.65 6.76
N SER A 104 12.93 -2.60 7.13
CA SER A 104 14.29 -2.34 6.65
C SER A 104 15.28 -2.86 7.68
N ARG A 105 16.23 -3.72 7.29
CA ARG A 105 17.34 -4.11 8.13
C ARG A 105 18.47 -3.11 8.00
N LEU A 106 18.57 -2.17 8.96
CA LEU A 106 19.51 -1.06 8.94
C LEU A 106 20.90 -1.46 9.47
N GLY A 107 20.95 -2.51 10.28
CA GLY A 107 22.18 -3.04 10.87
C GLY A 107 21.99 -4.47 11.33
N GLU A 108 22.99 -5.07 11.97
CA GLU A 108 22.94 -6.46 12.40
C GLU A 108 21.71 -6.75 13.30
N ASN A 109 21.49 -5.89 14.31
CA ASN A 109 20.36 -5.96 15.23
C ASN A 109 19.59 -4.63 15.28
N LEU A 110 19.43 -3.98 14.11
CA LEU A 110 18.76 -2.69 14.00
C LEU A 110 17.80 -2.73 12.83
N TYR A 111 16.52 -2.44 13.10
CA TYR A 111 15.44 -2.48 12.13
C TYR A 111 14.59 -1.21 12.19
N ARG A 112 14.14 -0.74 11.04
CA ARG A 112 13.02 0.19 10.92
C ARG A 112 11.81 -0.60 10.43
N TRP A 113 10.73 -0.55 11.18
CA TRP A 113 9.47 -1.22 10.87
C TRP A 113 8.37 -0.19 10.64
N THR A 114 7.69 -0.26 9.49
CA THR A 114 6.55 0.59 9.17
C THR A 114 5.26 -0.20 9.30
N ALA A 115 4.20 0.46 9.75
CA ALA A 115 2.87 -0.11 9.94
C ALA A 115 1.79 0.92 9.58
N ALA A 116 0.62 0.45 9.18
CA ALA A 116 -0.52 1.32 8.93
C ALA A 116 -1.24 1.73 10.21
N ASP A 117 -1.30 0.83 11.19
CA ASP A 117 -1.93 1.02 12.49
C ASP A 117 -0.91 1.08 13.64
N PRO A 118 -1.28 1.63 14.82
CA PRO A 118 -0.42 1.61 16.00
C PRO A 118 -0.27 0.19 16.55
N ASN A 119 0.98 -0.31 16.61
CA ASN A 119 1.28 -1.67 17.03
C ASN A 119 2.13 -1.79 18.32
N MET A 120 2.47 -0.67 18.99
CA MET A 120 3.36 -0.67 20.19
C MET A 120 2.94 -1.66 21.27
N ARG A 121 1.62 -1.71 21.59
CA ARG A 121 1.12 -2.63 22.61
C ARG A 121 1.39 -4.10 22.23
N TRP A 122 1.13 -4.46 20.96
CA TRP A 122 1.38 -5.81 20.47
C TRP A 122 2.86 -6.16 20.50
N PHE A 123 3.70 -5.22 20.10
CA PHE A 123 5.14 -5.41 20.11
C PHE A 123 5.66 -5.60 21.53
N HIS A 124 5.30 -4.77 22.49
CA HIS A 124 5.71 -4.93 23.88
C HIS A 124 5.25 -6.26 24.50
N GLN A 125 4.02 -6.69 24.24
CA GLN A 125 3.52 -7.98 24.71
C GLN A 125 4.38 -9.15 24.21
N ASN A 126 4.83 -9.07 22.95
CA ASN A 126 5.63 -10.13 22.34
C ASN A 126 7.13 -9.98 22.52
N ALA A 127 7.58 -8.90 23.13
CA ALA A 127 8.98 -8.65 23.50
C ALA A 127 9.32 -9.17 24.90
N LEU A 128 8.36 -9.60 25.69
CA LEU A 128 8.58 -10.08 27.07
C LEU A 128 9.63 -11.19 27.10
N GLY A 129 10.63 -11.01 27.99
CA GLY A 129 11.75 -11.93 28.17
C GLY A 129 12.85 -11.82 27.10
N LEU A 130 12.83 -10.79 26.26
CA LEU A 130 13.86 -10.50 25.25
C LEU A 130 14.61 -9.21 25.58
N ASP A 131 15.91 -9.19 25.29
CA ASP A 131 16.73 -7.98 25.33
C ASP A 131 16.56 -7.20 24.02
N VAL A 132 15.45 -6.45 23.95
CA VAL A 132 15.06 -5.65 22.78
C VAL A 132 14.48 -4.31 23.21
N THR A 133 14.89 -3.26 22.54
CA THR A 133 14.34 -1.90 22.66
C THR A 133 13.44 -1.63 21.46
N ILE A 134 12.22 -1.18 21.74
CA ILE A 134 11.20 -0.82 20.74
C ILE A 134 10.83 0.64 20.97
N GLU A 135 11.06 1.47 19.97
CA GLU A 135 10.81 2.91 20.03
C GLU A 135 9.85 3.33 18.92
N ASP A 136 8.83 4.08 19.26
CA ASP A 136 8.02 4.80 18.25
C ASP A 136 8.79 6.05 17.81
N ILE A 137 9.21 6.05 16.55
CA ILE A 137 9.92 7.16 15.91
C ILE A 137 9.06 7.90 14.87
N SER A 138 7.74 7.71 14.92
CA SER A 138 6.81 8.27 13.92
C SER A 138 6.93 9.80 13.82
N ASN A 139 7.11 10.49 14.94
CA ASN A 139 7.26 11.94 15.02
C ASN A 139 8.71 12.44 14.89
N GLN A 140 9.67 11.53 14.71
CA GLN A 140 11.08 11.86 14.54
C GLN A 140 11.53 11.71 13.08
N LEU A 141 10.75 11.00 12.28
CA LEU A 141 11.10 10.61 10.91
C LEU A 141 9.93 10.88 9.96
N ALA A 142 10.07 11.85 9.09
CA ALA A 142 9.18 12.07 7.96
C ALA A 142 9.48 11.09 6.82
N ALA A 143 8.54 10.92 5.91
CA ALA A 143 8.72 10.09 4.73
C ALA A 143 8.06 10.70 3.49
N LEU A 144 8.82 10.81 2.40
CA LEU A 144 8.33 11.23 1.10
C LEU A 144 8.50 10.10 0.10
N ALA A 145 7.43 9.74 -0.62
CA ALA A 145 7.50 8.77 -1.69
C ALA A 145 7.65 9.49 -3.05
N ILE A 146 8.70 9.17 -3.81
CA ILE A 146 8.92 9.65 -5.18
C ILE A 146 8.63 8.49 -6.12
N GLN A 147 7.52 8.56 -6.84
CA GLN A 147 6.97 7.44 -7.61
C GLN A 147 6.80 7.83 -9.08
N GLY A 148 7.07 6.91 -10.00
CA GLY A 148 6.88 7.08 -11.43
C GLY A 148 8.15 6.87 -12.25
N PRO A 149 8.04 6.79 -13.58
CA PRO A 149 9.14 6.38 -14.47
C PRO A 149 10.36 7.29 -14.46
N THR A 150 10.22 8.57 -14.10
CA THR A 150 11.34 9.52 -14.04
C THR A 150 11.95 9.65 -12.65
N SER A 151 11.39 8.99 -11.62
CA SER A 151 11.81 9.09 -10.22
C SER A 151 13.31 8.76 -10.00
N GLY A 152 13.84 7.75 -10.69
CA GLY A 152 15.25 7.36 -10.58
C GLY A 152 16.19 8.45 -11.14
N ARG A 153 15.85 9.03 -12.29
CA ARG A 153 16.62 10.12 -12.90
C ARG A 153 16.59 11.39 -12.05
N LEU A 154 15.44 11.70 -11.47
CA LEU A 154 15.30 12.81 -10.53
C LEU A 154 16.21 12.61 -9.33
N LEU A 155 16.12 11.46 -8.67
CA LEU A 155 16.93 11.19 -7.47
C LEU A 155 18.43 11.14 -7.74
N LYS A 156 18.86 10.65 -8.91
CA LYS A 156 20.26 10.71 -9.32
C LYS A 156 20.81 12.15 -9.35
N GLN A 157 19.98 13.13 -9.69
CA GLN A 157 20.38 14.55 -9.69
C GLN A 157 20.21 15.25 -8.35
N ALA A 158 19.28 14.77 -7.51
CA ALA A 158 18.97 15.40 -6.24
C ALA A 158 19.78 14.84 -5.06
N CYS A 159 20.38 13.64 -5.21
CA CYS A 159 21.03 12.89 -4.15
C CYS A 159 22.44 12.46 -4.53
N ASP A 160 23.34 12.37 -3.56
CA ASP A 160 24.70 11.85 -3.71
C ASP A 160 24.79 10.31 -3.57
N ALA A 161 23.68 9.62 -3.28
CA ALA A 161 23.65 8.17 -3.21
C ALA A 161 23.71 7.50 -4.59
N ASP A 162 24.20 6.26 -4.63
CA ASP A 162 24.20 5.44 -5.86
C ASP A 162 22.80 4.88 -6.18
N ILE A 163 21.94 5.74 -6.73
CA ILE A 163 20.56 5.38 -7.11
C ILE A 163 20.55 4.41 -8.29
N ALA A 164 21.56 4.50 -9.20
CA ALA A 164 21.63 3.66 -10.40
C ALA A 164 21.74 2.16 -10.08
N ASN A 165 22.45 1.82 -9.00
CA ASN A 165 22.67 0.44 -8.59
C ASN A 165 21.73 0.00 -7.44
N LEU A 166 20.84 0.88 -6.96
CA LEU A 166 19.90 0.53 -5.88
C LEU A 166 18.85 -0.45 -6.39
N LYS A 167 18.96 -1.70 -5.99
CA LYS A 167 18.03 -2.77 -6.38
C LYS A 167 16.67 -2.63 -5.69
N TYR A 168 15.65 -3.21 -6.31
CA TYR A 168 14.30 -3.30 -5.75
C TYR A 168 14.33 -3.97 -4.35
N PHE A 169 13.60 -3.40 -3.40
CA PHE A 169 13.61 -3.79 -1.98
C PHE A 169 15.00 -3.74 -1.34
N ARG A 170 15.78 -2.70 -1.66
CA ARG A 170 17.02 -2.31 -0.99
C ARG A 170 16.92 -0.87 -0.51
N HIS A 171 17.71 -0.54 0.48
CA HIS A 171 17.89 0.84 0.92
C HIS A 171 19.37 1.24 0.87
N THR A 172 19.60 2.53 0.80
CA THR A 172 20.91 3.18 0.83
C THR A 172 20.82 4.49 1.62
N HIS A 173 21.94 5.07 1.94
CA HIS A 173 22.06 6.36 2.59
C HIS A 173 22.60 7.38 1.61
N GLY A 174 22.19 8.64 1.76
CA GLY A 174 22.69 9.75 0.95
C GLY A 174 22.31 11.08 1.57
N ARG A 175 22.51 12.16 0.79
CA ARG A 175 22.13 13.53 1.16
C ARG A 175 21.28 14.15 0.06
N ILE A 176 20.22 14.83 0.47
CA ILE A 176 19.39 15.65 -0.42
C ILE A 176 19.36 17.07 0.17
N GLY A 177 19.73 18.09 -0.61
CA GLY A 177 19.85 19.44 -0.08
C GLY A 177 20.83 19.57 1.09
N GLY A 178 21.83 18.67 1.21
CA GLY A 178 22.78 18.60 2.33
C GLY A 178 22.24 17.87 3.57
N VAL A 179 20.97 17.45 3.60
CA VAL A 179 20.34 16.69 4.70
C VAL A 179 20.62 15.20 4.54
N PRO A 180 21.13 14.51 5.57
CA PRO A 180 21.25 13.05 5.55
C PRO A 180 19.87 12.39 5.46
N VAL A 181 19.71 11.43 4.56
CA VAL A 181 18.46 10.70 4.34
C VAL A 181 18.74 9.22 4.11
N ASP A 182 17.77 8.36 4.47
CA ASP A 182 17.72 6.99 3.99
C ASP A 182 16.81 6.92 2.78
N ILE A 183 17.18 6.16 1.77
CA ILE A 183 16.39 5.99 0.55
C ILE A 183 16.16 4.50 0.34
N SER A 184 14.90 4.07 0.34
CA SER A 184 14.52 2.71 -0.02
C SER A 184 13.88 2.68 -1.41
N ARG A 185 14.22 1.66 -2.21
CA ARG A 185 13.55 1.44 -3.49
C ARG A 185 12.30 0.59 -3.27
N THR A 186 11.28 1.26 -2.79
CA THR A 186 9.96 0.75 -2.41
C THR A 186 8.88 1.75 -2.80
N GLY A 187 7.61 1.36 -2.71
CA GLY A 187 6.49 2.24 -2.97
C GLY A 187 5.16 1.51 -3.02
N TYR A 188 4.09 2.28 -3.07
CA TYR A 188 2.71 1.79 -3.00
C TYR A 188 1.90 2.10 -4.28
N THR A 189 2.59 2.27 -5.42
CA THR A 189 1.98 2.61 -6.70
C THR A 189 2.07 1.50 -7.76
N GLY A 190 2.88 0.46 -7.49
CA GLY A 190 3.16 -0.59 -8.46
C GLY A 190 4.07 -0.17 -9.60
N ASP A 191 4.64 1.02 -9.55
CA ASP A 191 5.59 1.56 -10.52
C ASP A 191 7.02 1.63 -9.95
N LEU A 192 7.98 2.14 -10.74
CA LEU A 192 9.29 2.53 -10.24
C LEU A 192 9.12 3.60 -9.16
N GLY A 193 9.76 3.41 -8.02
CA GLY A 193 9.63 4.39 -6.97
C GLY A 193 10.60 4.19 -5.83
N TYR A 194 10.67 5.23 -5.01
CA TYR A 194 11.55 5.32 -3.85
C TYR A 194 10.81 5.99 -2.70
N GLU A 195 11.16 5.61 -1.48
CA GLU A 195 10.71 6.26 -0.26
C GLU A 195 11.92 6.86 0.44
N ILE A 196 11.84 8.13 0.78
CA ILE A 196 12.91 8.93 1.38
C ILE A 196 12.53 9.17 2.84
N TRP A 197 13.35 8.70 3.74
CA TRP A 197 13.19 8.78 5.18
C TRP A 197 14.06 9.92 5.71
N ILE A 198 13.46 10.92 6.33
CA ILE A 198 14.06 12.23 6.57
C ILE A 198 13.89 12.60 8.05
N PRO A 199 14.91 13.11 8.76
CA PRO A 199 14.70 13.70 10.08
C PRO A 199 13.56 14.72 10.03
N TRP A 200 12.62 14.62 10.96
CA TRP A 200 11.35 15.36 10.91
C TRP A 200 11.51 16.85 10.61
N ASN A 201 12.38 17.52 11.37
CA ASN A 201 12.59 18.98 11.26
C ASN A 201 13.32 19.38 9.97
N GLU A 202 13.93 18.47 9.27
CA GLU A 202 14.67 18.72 8.02
C GLU A 202 13.83 18.42 6.76
N ALA A 203 12.64 17.86 6.94
CA ALA A 203 11.79 17.46 5.81
C ALA A 203 11.41 18.61 4.88
N PRO A 204 11.09 19.84 5.36
CA PRO A 204 10.80 20.96 4.47
C PRO A 204 11.97 21.33 3.55
N LYS A 205 13.22 21.22 4.03
CA LYS A 205 14.42 21.49 3.23
C LYS A 205 14.64 20.45 2.14
N VAL A 206 14.39 19.17 2.48
CA VAL A 206 14.45 18.09 1.49
C VAL A 206 13.35 18.23 0.45
N TRP A 207 12.13 18.61 0.87
CA TRP A 207 11.02 18.93 -0.03
C TRP A 207 11.42 19.98 -1.08
N ASP A 208 11.95 21.13 -0.63
CA ASP A 208 12.35 22.22 -1.51
C ASP A 208 13.43 21.79 -2.51
N ALA A 209 14.43 21.04 -2.04
CA ALA A 209 15.49 20.51 -2.91
C ALA A 209 14.95 19.53 -3.98
N LEU A 210 13.96 18.69 -3.61
CA LEU A 210 13.31 17.77 -4.55
C LEU A 210 12.44 18.53 -5.56
N VAL A 211 11.68 19.53 -5.14
CA VAL A 211 10.86 20.37 -6.03
C VAL A 211 11.74 21.13 -7.01
N GLU A 212 12.85 21.74 -6.55
CA GLU A 212 13.77 22.46 -7.40
C GLU A 212 14.32 21.56 -8.53
N ARG A 213 14.85 20.38 -8.18
CA ARG A 213 15.39 19.41 -9.14
C ARG A 213 14.31 18.76 -9.98
N GLY A 214 13.14 18.55 -9.37
CA GLY A 214 11.99 17.88 -9.97
C GLY A 214 11.37 18.60 -11.16
N ARG A 215 11.57 19.94 -11.30
CA ARG A 215 11.08 20.75 -12.42
C ARG A 215 11.48 20.20 -13.80
N HIS A 216 12.67 19.60 -13.89
CA HIS A 216 13.18 19.01 -15.14
C HIS A 216 12.64 17.58 -15.41
N PHE A 217 11.88 17.03 -14.49
CA PHE A 217 11.35 15.66 -14.54
C PHE A 217 9.84 15.60 -14.44
N ASP A 218 9.20 16.76 -14.58
CA ASP A 218 7.74 16.92 -14.45
C ASP A 218 7.24 16.32 -13.11
N LEU A 219 7.89 16.74 -12.02
CA LEU A 219 7.52 16.32 -10.67
C LEU A 219 6.28 17.06 -10.20
N HIS A 220 5.24 16.31 -9.84
CA HIS A 220 4.03 16.83 -9.23
C HIS A 220 3.84 16.30 -7.80
N ALA A 221 3.31 17.13 -6.92
CA ALA A 221 2.77 16.63 -5.66
C ALA A 221 1.51 15.81 -5.96
N ALA A 222 1.33 14.68 -5.27
CA ALA A 222 0.17 13.83 -5.48
C ALA A 222 -0.47 13.42 -4.14
N GLY A 223 -1.80 13.49 -4.10
CA GLY A 223 -2.61 13.17 -2.94
C GLY A 223 -3.08 11.72 -2.91
N ILE A 224 -3.88 11.42 -1.91
CA ILE A 224 -4.34 10.06 -1.61
C ILE A 224 -5.32 9.55 -2.69
N LEU A 225 -6.08 10.42 -3.38
CA LEU A 225 -7.00 9.97 -4.43
C LEU A 225 -6.26 9.39 -5.64
N ALA A 226 -5.17 10.03 -6.06
CA ALA A 226 -4.31 9.50 -7.12
C ALA A 226 -3.63 8.18 -6.69
N LEU A 227 -3.15 8.13 -5.45
CA LEU A 227 -2.53 6.94 -4.88
C LEU A 227 -3.52 5.76 -4.81
N ASP A 228 -4.81 6.01 -4.47
CA ASP A 228 -5.84 4.97 -4.42
C ASP A 228 -6.06 4.31 -5.79
N VAL A 229 -6.10 5.08 -6.87
CA VAL A 229 -6.19 4.51 -8.22
C VAL A 229 -4.97 3.65 -8.53
N ALA A 230 -3.77 4.19 -8.28
CA ALA A 230 -2.52 3.52 -8.60
C ALA A 230 -2.32 2.21 -7.81
N ARG A 231 -2.67 2.18 -6.50
CA ARG A 231 -2.53 0.98 -5.66
C ARG A 231 -3.51 -0.13 -6.07
N ILE A 232 -4.76 0.23 -6.49
CA ILE A 232 -5.75 -0.75 -6.97
C ILE A 232 -5.26 -1.40 -8.27
N GLU A 233 -4.76 -0.62 -9.22
CA GLU A 233 -4.14 -1.15 -10.45
C GLU A 233 -2.98 -2.11 -10.14
N ALA A 234 -2.19 -1.80 -9.13
CA ALA A 234 -1.07 -2.60 -8.67
C ALA A 234 -1.46 -3.83 -7.84
N GLY A 235 -2.74 -4.01 -7.52
CA GLY A 235 -3.21 -5.10 -6.66
C GLY A 235 -2.71 -4.98 -5.21
N LEU A 236 -2.43 -3.77 -4.73
CA LEU A 236 -1.94 -3.51 -3.38
C LEU A 236 -3.13 -3.24 -2.45
N ILE A 237 -3.21 -4.05 -1.41
CA ILE A 237 -4.30 -4.02 -0.43
C ILE A 237 -4.14 -2.86 0.56
N LEU A 238 -5.26 -2.40 1.09
CA LEU A 238 -5.34 -1.38 2.13
C LEU A 238 -6.10 -1.94 3.34
N ILE A 239 -5.47 -1.88 4.52
CA ILE A 239 -6.10 -2.25 5.79
C ILE A 239 -7.38 -1.44 6.04
N GLU A 240 -8.37 -2.03 6.68
CA GLU A 240 -9.73 -1.51 6.93
C GLU A 240 -10.54 -1.21 5.66
N VAL A 241 -10.01 -1.57 4.50
CA VAL A 241 -10.71 -1.47 3.21
C VAL A 241 -10.78 -2.85 2.53
N ASP A 242 -9.64 -3.43 2.18
CA ASP A 242 -9.57 -4.72 1.51
C ASP A 242 -9.56 -5.89 2.49
N TYR A 243 -9.08 -5.65 3.70
CA TYR A 243 -9.18 -6.56 4.83
C TYR A 243 -9.30 -5.76 6.15
N SER A 244 -9.89 -6.37 7.17
CA SER A 244 -9.93 -5.79 8.51
C SER A 244 -8.86 -6.39 9.40
N SER A 245 -8.22 -5.54 10.21
CA SER A 245 -7.33 -6.01 11.28
C SER A 245 -8.06 -6.97 12.19
N SER A 246 -7.44 -8.10 12.56
CA SER A 246 -8.02 -9.04 13.53
C SER A 246 -8.26 -8.41 14.90
N LYS A 247 -7.58 -7.31 15.21
CA LYS A 247 -7.78 -6.53 16.45
C LYS A 247 -8.99 -5.60 16.42
N LYS A 248 -9.47 -5.24 15.22
CA LYS A 248 -10.61 -4.32 15.02
C LYS A 248 -11.87 -5.05 14.55
N ALA A 249 -11.73 -6.28 14.05
CA ALA A 249 -12.83 -7.09 13.57
C ALA A 249 -13.86 -7.33 14.68
N LEU A 250 -15.12 -7.04 14.39
CA LEU A 250 -16.23 -7.21 15.34
C LEU A 250 -16.75 -8.65 15.40
N ILE A 251 -16.60 -9.41 14.31
CA ILE A 251 -17.04 -10.81 14.17
C ILE A 251 -15.96 -11.62 13.44
N GLU A 252 -15.92 -12.93 13.66
CA GLU A 252 -14.91 -13.83 13.08
C GLU A 252 -14.86 -13.78 11.55
N SER A 253 -16.01 -13.62 10.88
CA SER A 253 -16.07 -13.56 9.43
C SER A 253 -15.40 -12.32 8.81
N GLN A 254 -15.09 -11.30 9.62
CA GLN A 254 -14.34 -10.11 9.19
C GLN A 254 -12.81 -10.31 9.25
N LYS A 255 -12.34 -11.32 9.97
CA LYS A 255 -10.91 -11.60 10.09
C LYS A 255 -10.40 -12.33 8.84
N TYR A 256 -9.20 -12.01 8.44
CA TYR A 256 -8.54 -12.56 7.26
C TYR A 256 -7.22 -13.22 7.63
N SER A 257 -6.90 -14.33 6.99
CA SER A 257 -5.56 -14.89 7.00
C SER A 257 -4.68 -14.27 5.88
N PRO A 258 -3.36 -14.40 5.94
CA PRO A 258 -2.49 -14.00 4.84
C PRO A 258 -2.84 -14.67 3.50
N TYR A 259 -3.32 -15.90 3.54
CA TYR A 259 -3.72 -16.62 2.32
C TYR A 259 -4.93 -15.98 1.66
N GLU A 260 -5.91 -15.55 2.47
CA GLU A 260 -7.15 -14.94 1.97
C GLU A 260 -6.93 -13.57 1.32
N ILE A 261 -5.85 -12.86 1.67
CA ILE A 261 -5.53 -11.50 1.16
C ILE A 261 -4.34 -11.49 0.18
N GLY A 262 -3.99 -12.65 -0.39
CA GLY A 262 -2.93 -12.75 -1.39
C GLY A 262 -1.50 -12.65 -0.85
N LEU A 263 -1.31 -12.67 0.47
CA LEU A 263 -0.01 -12.62 1.14
C LEU A 263 0.54 -13.98 1.54
N GLY A 264 -0.08 -15.08 1.12
CA GLY A 264 0.35 -16.44 1.46
C GLY A 264 1.83 -16.74 1.12
N ARG A 265 2.36 -16.12 0.03
CA ARG A 265 3.78 -16.24 -0.35
C ARG A 265 4.75 -15.65 0.70
N LEU A 266 4.24 -14.86 1.64
CA LEU A 266 5.00 -14.23 2.72
C LEU A 266 4.98 -15.06 4.02
N VAL A 267 4.27 -16.19 4.02
CA VAL A 267 4.21 -17.11 5.17
C VAL A 267 5.29 -18.17 5.00
N ASP A 268 6.34 -18.09 5.81
CA ASP A 268 7.42 -19.09 5.82
C ASP A 268 7.17 -20.17 6.89
N LEU A 269 6.42 -21.21 6.54
CA LEU A 269 6.12 -22.32 7.44
C LEU A 269 7.37 -23.18 7.80
N LYS A 270 8.52 -22.93 7.14
CA LYS A 270 9.79 -23.60 7.48
C LYS A 270 10.46 -22.98 8.72
N LYS A 271 10.01 -21.79 9.13
CA LYS A 271 10.45 -21.22 10.41
C LYS A 271 10.02 -22.10 11.56
N GLU A 272 10.89 -22.25 12.53
CA GLU A 272 10.58 -23.04 13.73
C GLU A 272 9.35 -22.48 14.47
N TYR A 273 9.30 -21.18 14.65
CA TYR A 273 8.22 -20.51 15.37
C TYR A 273 7.97 -19.10 14.86
N PHE A 274 6.69 -18.73 14.80
CA PHE A 274 6.16 -17.38 14.76
C PHE A 274 4.70 -17.39 15.23
N ILE A 275 4.18 -16.24 15.64
CA ILE A 275 2.81 -16.12 16.16
C ILE A 275 1.81 -16.48 15.05
N GLY A 276 0.88 -17.40 15.35
CA GLY A 276 -0.13 -17.88 14.39
C GLY A 276 0.33 -19.04 13.49
N ARG A 277 1.60 -19.50 13.61
CA ARG A 277 2.15 -20.56 12.72
C ARG A 277 1.29 -21.82 12.65
N ALA A 278 0.85 -22.34 13.80
CA ALA A 278 0.08 -23.59 13.83
C ALA A 278 -1.28 -23.47 13.11
N ALA A 279 -1.96 -22.35 13.29
CA ALA A 279 -3.22 -22.06 12.61
C ALA A 279 -3.01 -21.92 11.09
N LEU A 280 -1.96 -21.18 10.67
CA LEU A 280 -1.62 -21.00 9.26
C LEU A 280 -1.16 -22.30 8.60
N GLU A 281 -0.48 -23.18 9.31
CA GLU A 281 -0.13 -24.52 8.81
C GLU A 281 -1.38 -25.37 8.58
N GLY A 282 -2.36 -25.28 9.49
CA GLY A 282 -3.66 -25.92 9.33
C GLY A 282 -4.40 -25.42 8.09
N GLU A 283 -4.53 -24.11 7.94
CA GLU A 283 -5.21 -23.47 6.80
C GLU A 283 -4.49 -23.75 5.47
N ASN A 284 -3.16 -23.79 5.47
CA ASN A 284 -2.39 -24.16 4.26
C ASN A 284 -2.71 -25.57 3.74
N ARG A 285 -3.08 -26.51 4.63
CA ARG A 285 -3.47 -27.87 4.25
C ARG A 285 -4.89 -27.98 3.72
N THR A 286 -5.80 -27.18 4.27
CA THR A 286 -7.24 -27.23 3.90
C THR A 286 -7.59 -26.25 2.78
N GLY A 287 -6.73 -25.27 2.52
CA GLY A 287 -7.00 -24.14 1.65
C GLY A 287 -7.79 -23.02 2.35
N PRO A 288 -7.62 -21.76 1.92
CA PRO A 288 -8.37 -20.63 2.43
C PRO A 288 -9.83 -20.65 1.92
N ARG A 289 -10.75 -20.10 2.71
CA ARG A 289 -12.19 -20.05 2.35
C ARG A 289 -12.47 -19.07 1.22
N ARG A 290 -11.68 -18.03 1.11
CA ARG A 290 -11.81 -16.94 0.13
C ARG A 290 -10.43 -16.51 -0.35
N LEU A 291 -10.39 -15.87 -1.50
CA LEU A 291 -9.15 -15.41 -2.11
C LEU A 291 -9.31 -13.96 -2.58
N LEU A 292 -8.24 -13.18 -2.44
CA LEU A 292 -8.13 -11.88 -3.09
C LEU A 292 -7.94 -12.10 -4.60
N THR A 293 -8.80 -11.50 -5.41
CA THR A 293 -8.73 -11.52 -6.87
C THR A 293 -9.05 -10.14 -7.45
N GLY A 294 -8.67 -9.92 -8.70
CA GLY A 294 -9.13 -8.77 -9.46
C GLY A 294 -10.48 -9.02 -10.10
N LEU A 295 -11.28 -7.98 -10.28
CA LEU A 295 -12.47 -7.99 -11.13
C LEU A 295 -12.33 -6.93 -12.22
N GLU A 296 -12.64 -7.30 -13.45
CA GLU A 296 -12.86 -6.40 -14.58
C GLU A 296 -14.36 -6.32 -14.82
N ILE A 297 -14.92 -5.12 -14.65
CA ILE A 297 -16.36 -4.85 -14.77
C ILE A 297 -16.71 -4.63 -16.23
N ASN A 298 -17.77 -5.27 -16.70
CA ASN A 298 -18.28 -5.08 -18.06
C ASN A 298 -18.93 -3.71 -18.21
N TRP A 299 -18.26 -2.81 -18.93
CA TRP A 299 -18.70 -1.43 -19.08
C TRP A 299 -19.95 -1.31 -19.97
N ASP A 300 -20.13 -2.17 -20.96
CA ASP A 300 -21.34 -2.17 -21.81
C ASP A 300 -22.61 -2.44 -20.98
N ASP A 301 -22.52 -3.21 -19.89
CA ASP A 301 -23.65 -3.40 -18.98
C ASP A 301 -23.97 -2.11 -18.22
N VAL A 302 -22.95 -1.37 -17.81
CA VAL A 302 -23.11 -0.06 -17.15
C VAL A 302 -23.75 0.93 -18.11
N GLU A 303 -23.28 1.04 -19.34
CA GLU A 303 -23.84 1.92 -20.36
C GLU A 303 -25.33 1.61 -20.61
N ARG A 304 -25.70 0.33 -20.78
CA ARG A 304 -27.08 -0.07 -20.94
C ARG A 304 -28.00 0.32 -19.79
N LEU A 305 -27.51 0.31 -18.56
CA LEU A 305 -28.26 0.74 -17.38
C LEU A 305 -28.59 2.24 -17.43
N TYR A 306 -27.62 3.05 -17.86
CA TYR A 306 -27.82 4.49 -18.02
C TYR A 306 -28.70 4.82 -19.23
N ASP A 307 -28.49 4.14 -20.37
CA ASP A 307 -29.28 4.31 -21.56
C ASP A 307 -30.78 4.02 -21.31
N ALA A 308 -31.08 2.98 -20.50
CA ALA A 308 -32.44 2.59 -20.17
C ALA A 308 -33.23 3.69 -19.43
N ILE A 309 -32.54 4.66 -18.83
CA ILE A 309 -33.15 5.80 -18.13
C ILE A 309 -32.86 7.14 -18.84
N GLY A 310 -32.26 7.10 -20.04
CA GLY A 310 -31.98 8.28 -20.85
C GLY A 310 -30.84 9.16 -20.34
N LEU A 311 -29.89 8.60 -19.57
CA LEU A 311 -28.73 9.30 -19.02
C LEU A 311 -27.43 8.83 -19.68
N ALA A 312 -26.44 9.72 -19.74
CA ALA A 312 -25.09 9.36 -20.10
C ALA A 312 -24.41 8.58 -18.95
N PRO A 313 -23.61 7.54 -19.25
CA PRO A 313 -22.89 6.80 -18.22
C PRO A 313 -21.87 7.71 -17.52
N ARG A 314 -21.82 7.61 -16.20
CA ARG A 314 -20.87 8.36 -15.39
C ARG A 314 -19.66 7.48 -15.05
N VAL A 315 -18.49 7.92 -15.47
CA VAL A 315 -17.23 7.36 -15.00
C VAL A 315 -17.00 7.82 -13.55
N PRO A 316 -16.70 6.90 -12.62
CA PRO A 316 -16.43 7.29 -11.23
C PRO A 316 -15.26 8.28 -11.14
N ASP A 317 -15.49 9.39 -10.45
CA ASP A 317 -14.49 10.46 -10.30
C ASP A 317 -13.35 10.07 -9.33
N THR A 318 -13.60 9.13 -8.41
CA THR A 318 -12.64 8.69 -7.39
C THR A 318 -12.75 7.20 -7.16
N ALA A 319 -11.68 6.60 -6.67
CA ALA A 319 -11.71 5.21 -6.21
C ALA A 319 -12.68 5.05 -5.03
N SER A 320 -13.55 4.04 -5.09
CA SER A 320 -14.45 3.67 -4.00
C SER A 320 -13.76 2.69 -3.06
N ARG A 321 -13.87 2.97 -1.75
CA ARG A 321 -13.45 2.08 -0.66
C ARG A 321 -14.67 1.39 -0.01
N VAL A 322 -15.85 1.54 -0.61
CA VAL A 322 -17.09 0.91 -0.13
C VAL A 322 -17.19 -0.48 -0.73
N ALA A 323 -17.32 -1.48 0.14
CA ALA A 323 -17.48 -2.86 -0.29
C ALA A 323 -18.87 -3.09 -0.89
N VAL A 324 -18.93 -3.71 -2.06
CA VAL A 324 -20.18 -4.07 -2.75
C VAL A 324 -20.26 -5.58 -2.99
N PRO A 325 -21.45 -6.20 -2.87
CA PRO A 325 -21.64 -7.63 -3.06
C PRO A 325 -21.26 -8.11 -4.47
N VAL A 326 -20.72 -9.34 -4.52
CA VAL A 326 -20.43 -10.07 -5.75
C VAL A 326 -21.19 -11.39 -5.73
N TYR A 327 -21.78 -11.76 -6.85
CA TYR A 327 -22.69 -12.90 -6.99
C TYR A 327 -22.23 -13.88 -8.08
N HIS A 328 -22.55 -15.16 -7.89
CA HIS A 328 -22.47 -16.20 -8.90
C HIS A 328 -23.77 -17.04 -8.85
N GLY A 329 -24.44 -17.22 -9.98
CA GLY A 329 -25.69 -17.98 -10.03
C GLY A 329 -26.79 -17.47 -9.07
N GLY A 330 -26.80 -16.16 -8.75
CA GLY A 330 -27.73 -15.55 -7.80
C GLY A 330 -27.31 -15.60 -6.32
N LEU A 331 -26.30 -16.40 -5.96
CA LEU A 331 -25.76 -16.50 -4.62
C LEU A 331 -24.63 -15.49 -4.42
N GLN A 332 -24.55 -14.85 -3.26
CA GLN A 332 -23.42 -13.99 -2.92
C GLN A 332 -22.19 -14.84 -2.63
N VAL A 333 -21.14 -14.66 -3.43
CA VAL A 333 -19.87 -15.41 -3.32
C VAL A 333 -18.72 -14.56 -2.78
N GLY A 334 -18.96 -13.27 -2.55
CA GLY A 334 -17.93 -12.39 -2.02
C GLY A 334 -18.32 -10.93 -2.08
N LYS A 335 -17.32 -10.06 -2.06
CA LYS A 335 -17.47 -8.61 -2.16
C LYS A 335 -16.28 -7.97 -2.88
N ALA A 336 -16.54 -6.98 -3.72
CA ALA A 336 -15.53 -6.04 -4.20
C ALA A 336 -15.26 -5.01 -3.10
N THR A 337 -13.99 -4.83 -2.72
CA THR A 337 -13.61 -4.03 -1.56
C THR A 337 -13.06 -2.66 -1.94
N SER A 338 -12.42 -2.59 -3.11
CA SER A 338 -11.90 -1.36 -3.69
C SER A 338 -12.21 -1.33 -5.17
N THR A 339 -12.84 -0.28 -5.66
CA THR A 339 -13.26 -0.18 -7.06
C THR A 339 -12.82 1.16 -7.65
N THR A 340 -12.32 1.16 -8.88
CA THR A 340 -11.91 2.38 -9.58
C THR A 340 -12.03 2.25 -11.09
N TRP A 341 -12.19 3.37 -11.76
CA TRP A 341 -11.83 3.49 -13.17
C TRP A 341 -10.31 3.58 -13.27
N SER A 342 -9.71 2.77 -14.11
CA SER A 342 -8.28 2.83 -14.41
C SER A 342 -8.04 3.66 -15.67
N PRO A 343 -7.42 4.85 -15.57
CA PRO A 343 -7.11 5.66 -16.74
C PRO A 343 -6.09 5.01 -17.67
N SER A 344 -5.16 4.20 -17.12
CA SER A 344 -4.14 3.49 -17.92
C SER A 344 -4.73 2.30 -18.69
N LEU A 345 -5.65 1.55 -18.07
CA LEU A 345 -6.26 0.36 -18.66
C LEU A 345 -7.53 0.66 -19.46
N LYS A 346 -8.12 1.85 -19.26
CA LYS A 346 -9.43 2.27 -19.81
C LYS A 346 -10.54 1.28 -19.43
N LYS A 347 -10.54 0.85 -18.17
CA LYS A 347 -11.45 -0.15 -17.62
C LYS A 347 -11.84 0.18 -16.20
N MET A 348 -13.05 -0.22 -15.84
CA MET A 348 -13.46 -0.28 -14.44
C MET A 348 -12.98 -1.60 -13.82
N ILE A 349 -12.20 -1.49 -12.74
CA ILE A 349 -11.55 -2.62 -12.06
C ILE A 349 -11.86 -2.58 -10.57
N ALA A 350 -11.77 -3.74 -9.92
CA ALA A 350 -11.91 -3.83 -8.48
C ALA A 350 -10.97 -4.89 -7.87
N LEU A 351 -10.54 -4.67 -6.63
CA LEU A 351 -10.04 -5.72 -5.75
C LEU A 351 -11.25 -6.37 -5.06
N ALA A 352 -11.25 -7.69 -5.00
CA ALA A 352 -12.37 -8.44 -4.43
C ALA A 352 -11.91 -9.64 -3.61
N SER A 353 -12.62 -9.87 -2.51
CA SER A 353 -12.52 -11.08 -1.69
C SER A 353 -13.63 -12.04 -2.12
N ILE A 354 -13.29 -13.11 -2.80
CA ILE A 354 -14.22 -14.05 -3.43
C ILE A 354 -14.02 -15.46 -2.86
N SER A 355 -15.09 -16.26 -2.76
CA SER A 355 -15.03 -17.69 -2.43
C SER A 355 -13.93 -18.38 -3.24
N GLY A 356 -13.15 -19.27 -2.62
CA GLY A 356 -12.04 -19.95 -3.29
C GLY A 356 -12.44 -20.67 -4.57
N GLU A 357 -13.67 -21.22 -4.61
CA GLU A 357 -14.21 -21.94 -5.77
C GLU A 357 -14.48 -21.02 -6.97
N ASP A 358 -14.82 -19.74 -6.72
CA ASP A 358 -15.21 -18.75 -7.72
C ASP A 358 -14.09 -17.77 -8.08
N ALA A 359 -12.93 -17.85 -7.42
CA ALA A 359 -11.86 -16.87 -7.55
C ALA A 359 -10.92 -17.12 -8.74
N ALA A 360 -11.06 -18.24 -9.46
CA ALA A 360 -10.18 -18.60 -10.59
C ALA A 360 -10.26 -17.54 -11.69
N PRO A 361 -9.12 -17.08 -12.28
CA PRO A 361 -9.13 -16.10 -13.37
C PRO A 361 -10.00 -16.55 -14.56
N GLY A 362 -10.84 -15.65 -15.06
CA GLY A 362 -11.78 -15.90 -16.15
C GLY A 362 -13.21 -16.30 -15.72
N THR A 363 -13.42 -16.52 -14.42
CA THR A 363 -14.77 -16.80 -13.89
C THR A 363 -15.71 -15.61 -14.12
N GLN A 364 -16.91 -15.89 -14.65
CA GLN A 364 -17.93 -14.87 -14.87
C GLN A 364 -18.78 -14.71 -13.62
N LEU A 365 -18.77 -13.53 -13.06
CA LEU A 365 -19.50 -13.14 -11.86
C LEU A 365 -20.41 -11.94 -12.17
N GLN A 366 -21.16 -11.52 -11.18
CA GLN A 366 -21.94 -10.28 -11.21
C GLN A 366 -21.58 -9.44 -9.99
N MET A 367 -21.23 -8.19 -10.23
CA MET A 367 -20.99 -7.20 -9.16
C MET A 367 -22.20 -6.30 -9.03
N GLU A 368 -22.56 -5.95 -7.80
CA GLU A 368 -23.60 -4.93 -7.59
C GLU A 368 -23.13 -3.57 -8.09
N PHE A 369 -24.02 -2.85 -8.75
CA PHE A 369 -23.79 -1.51 -9.29
C PHE A 369 -25.04 -0.66 -9.08
N THR A 370 -24.89 0.52 -8.48
CA THR A 370 -26.02 1.41 -8.18
C THR A 370 -26.07 2.53 -9.21
N VAL A 371 -27.20 2.67 -9.91
CA VAL A 371 -27.49 3.77 -10.81
C VAL A 371 -28.76 4.47 -10.31
N GLU A 372 -28.70 5.78 -10.12
CA GLU A 372 -29.83 6.62 -9.65
C GLU A 372 -30.60 5.97 -8.48
N ALA A 373 -29.86 5.61 -7.42
CA ALA A 373 -30.38 4.94 -6.21
C ALA A 373 -30.98 3.54 -6.42
N THR A 374 -30.94 2.99 -7.64
CA THR A 374 -31.42 1.64 -7.95
C THR A 374 -30.25 0.66 -8.03
N ARG A 375 -30.38 -0.45 -7.32
CA ARG A 375 -29.35 -1.51 -7.28
C ARG A 375 -29.53 -2.43 -8.50
N HIS A 376 -28.46 -2.63 -9.22
CA HIS A 376 -28.36 -3.53 -10.39
C HIS A 376 -27.24 -4.54 -10.19
N LYS A 377 -27.15 -5.51 -11.09
CA LYS A 377 -26.03 -6.44 -11.20
C LYS A 377 -25.44 -6.32 -12.60
N VAL A 378 -24.14 -6.01 -12.66
CA VAL A 378 -23.38 -5.94 -13.91
C VAL A 378 -22.40 -7.12 -13.97
N ARG A 379 -22.14 -7.62 -15.17
CA ARG A 379 -21.16 -8.69 -15.35
C ARG A 379 -19.77 -8.22 -14.92
N ALA A 380 -19.03 -9.11 -14.28
CA ALA A 380 -17.66 -8.91 -13.90
C ALA A 380 -16.86 -10.20 -14.15
N THR A 381 -15.63 -10.07 -14.64
CA THR A 381 -14.76 -11.22 -14.89
C THR A 381 -13.59 -11.19 -13.92
N THR A 382 -13.33 -12.31 -13.27
CA THR A 382 -12.15 -12.43 -12.39
C THR A 382 -10.85 -12.32 -13.17
N ARG A 383 -9.86 -11.63 -12.60
CA ARG A 383 -8.53 -11.39 -13.18
C ARG A 383 -7.44 -11.70 -12.17
N GLY A 384 -6.30 -12.16 -12.68
CA GLY A 384 -5.08 -12.23 -11.86
C GLY A 384 -4.59 -10.82 -11.47
N LEU A 385 -4.03 -10.71 -10.28
CA LEU A 385 -3.39 -9.49 -9.80
C LEU A 385 -1.87 -9.57 -9.97
N PRO A 386 -1.19 -8.44 -10.22
CA PRO A 386 -1.72 -7.09 -10.41
C PRO A 386 -2.30 -6.85 -11.80
N PHE A 387 -3.19 -5.84 -11.95
CA PHE A 387 -3.68 -5.40 -13.26
C PHE A 387 -2.60 -4.63 -14.05
N PHE A 388 -1.79 -3.86 -13.34
CA PHE A 388 -0.69 -3.06 -13.88
C PHE A 388 0.63 -3.46 -13.23
N ASN A 389 1.60 -3.93 -14.03
CA ASN A 389 2.88 -4.42 -13.53
C ASN A 389 4.02 -4.12 -14.54
N PRO A 390 4.46 -2.87 -14.64
CA PRO A 390 5.49 -2.50 -15.61
C PRO A 390 6.86 -3.07 -15.23
N PRO A 391 7.67 -3.53 -16.19
CA PRO A 391 9.01 -4.09 -15.93
C PRO A 391 9.93 -3.13 -15.17
N ARG A 392 9.81 -1.81 -15.39
CA ARG A 392 10.63 -0.78 -14.72
C ARG A 392 10.53 -0.78 -13.19
N LYS A 393 9.44 -1.33 -12.62
CA LYS A 393 9.29 -1.49 -11.17
C LYS A 393 10.47 -2.24 -10.55
N VAL A 394 10.91 -3.33 -11.18
CA VAL A 394 11.94 -4.24 -10.65
C VAL A 394 13.25 -4.21 -11.44
N ALA A 395 13.23 -3.81 -12.70
CA ALA A 395 14.41 -3.72 -13.55
C ALA A 395 15.41 -2.70 -12.99
N THR A 396 16.68 -2.79 -13.41
CA THR A 396 17.68 -1.76 -13.10
C THR A 396 17.17 -0.41 -13.59
N PRO A 397 17.16 0.65 -12.74
CA PRO A 397 16.65 1.94 -13.16
C PRO A 397 17.47 2.51 -14.32
N ILE A 398 16.79 3.07 -15.30
CA ILE A 398 17.42 3.94 -16.30
C ILE A 398 17.56 5.32 -15.64
N VAL A 399 18.77 5.73 -15.30
CA VAL A 399 19.08 6.96 -14.56
C VAL A 399 20.07 7.85 -15.29
#